data_5b9f957105dfff8afb220ebec93f28ed
#
_entry.id   5b9f957105dfff8afb220ebec93f28ed
#
_cell.length_a   1.000
_cell.length_b   1.000
_cell.length_c   1.000
_cell.angle_alpha   90.00
_cell.angle_beta   90.00
_cell.angle_gamma   90.00
#
_symmetry.space_group_name_H-M   'P 1'
#
loop_
_entity.id
_entity.type
_entity.pdbx_description
1 polymer ?
#
loop_
_entity_poly.entity_id
_entity_poly.type
_entity_poly.pdbx_seq_one_letter_code
_entity_poly.pdbx_strand_id
1 'polypeptide(L)'
;MPQLRIALAQVNTCVGDIVGNSSLVLDWTRRAVQDGAHVVAFPEMTLSGYPIEDLTLRKSFAAANREALERLALDLQAEGCGDALVIVGHLGRDDEGPRNSASLLYGGEVVATYNKHHLPNYGVFDEARNFAPGFDLPIVKLHGVDVGVVICEDIWQNGGPVAALGKVGVDLVVCINASPYERSKDDQRVPLVSRRAVEAGAPLAYVNLVGAQDELVFDGDSLIADAAGEIIARGPQFTENLLITDLDLTAGGHTSTTVPAEPGPIRMPAFDVHRFVLQPEPLPSYEPRPLPPPSEPLSEEAEVWGALVTGLRDYVHKNGARTVTFGFSGGIDSAVCAALAVDALGPDSVYGVSMPSVYSSEHSRSDAADLAQRLGCHFETHAVADMVDTYVRQLELTGLAEENVQARVRGVLLMALSNQHGHLVLATGNKTELAVGYSTIYGDAVGAFAPIKDVPKSLVWKLARWRNEAAEKRGEVAPIPENSISKPPSAELRPDQTDQDSLPEYDVLDVVLDGYVEGDKGYQDLVSDGFDAELVERVLRMVDKAEFKRRQYPPGTKISFKAFGRDRRLPITNRWHEIAP
;
A
#
# COMPACT_ATOMS: atom_id res chain seq x y z
N MET A 1 29.23 13.96 23.79
CA MET A 1 28.84 12.75 23.07
C MET A 1 28.74 13.12 21.61
N PRO A 2 29.12 12.30 20.65
CA PRO A 2 28.95 12.63 19.25
C PRO A 2 27.46 12.78 18.95
N GLN A 3 27.13 13.88 18.28
CA GLN A 3 25.78 14.19 17.83
C GLN A 3 25.75 13.99 16.32
N LEU A 4 24.66 13.44 15.80
CA LEU A 4 24.45 13.27 14.37
C LEU A 4 23.02 13.68 14.02
N ARG A 5 22.85 14.55 13.02
CA ARG A 5 21.53 14.87 12.49
C ARG A 5 21.20 13.96 11.32
N ILE A 6 20.12 13.19 11.46
CA ILE A 6 19.59 12.32 10.41
C ILE A 6 18.29 12.86 9.85
N ALA A 7 18.12 12.76 8.55
CA ALA A 7 16.88 13.03 7.83
C ALA A 7 16.37 11.75 7.16
N LEU A 8 15.14 11.36 7.46
CA LEU A 8 14.42 10.28 6.80
C LEU A 8 13.47 10.90 5.77
N ALA A 9 13.75 10.67 4.50
CA ALA A 9 12.96 11.19 3.39
C ALA A 9 11.87 10.18 3.00
N GLN A 10 10.70 10.33 3.61
CA GLN A 10 9.50 9.54 3.29
C GLN A 10 8.88 10.07 2.00
N VAL A 11 9.15 9.42 0.88
CA VAL A 11 8.87 9.92 -0.47
C VAL A 11 7.99 8.97 -1.27
N ASN A 12 7.27 9.52 -2.27
CA ASN A 12 6.44 8.79 -3.21
C ASN A 12 7.16 8.64 -4.56
N THR A 13 7.63 7.45 -4.87
CA THR A 13 8.34 7.14 -6.11
C THR A 13 7.42 6.49 -7.14
N CYS A 14 7.83 6.52 -8.41
CA CYS A 14 7.14 5.82 -9.48
C CYS A 14 8.05 4.75 -10.08
N VAL A 15 7.55 3.52 -10.22
CA VAL A 15 8.31 2.42 -10.83
C VAL A 15 8.70 2.77 -12.25
N GLY A 16 10.01 2.65 -12.55
CA GLY A 16 10.57 2.90 -13.87
C GLY A 16 10.87 4.35 -14.21
N ASP A 17 10.42 5.32 -13.42
CA ASP A 17 10.76 6.74 -13.60
C ASP A 17 12.11 7.08 -12.94
N ILE A 18 13.19 6.48 -13.46
CA ILE A 18 14.54 6.65 -12.92
C ILE A 18 14.95 8.13 -12.88
N VAL A 19 14.58 8.91 -13.89
CA VAL A 19 14.92 10.34 -13.98
C VAL A 19 14.16 11.15 -12.94
N GLY A 20 12.84 10.96 -12.83
CA GLY A 20 12.02 11.64 -11.83
C GLY A 20 12.42 11.28 -10.40
N ASN A 21 12.66 9.99 -10.15
CA ASN A 21 13.11 9.50 -8.84
C ASN A 21 14.51 10.04 -8.47
N SER A 22 15.44 10.15 -9.44
CA SER A 22 16.76 10.78 -9.20
C SER A 22 16.63 12.26 -8.83
N SER A 23 15.79 12.99 -9.56
CA SER A 23 15.52 14.40 -9.28
C SER A 23 14.89 14.58 -7.90
N LEU A 24 13.96 13.70 -7.52
CA LEU A 24 13.34 13.66 -6.21
C LEU A 24 14.40 13.47 -5.10
N VAL A 25 15.31 12.48 -5.24
CA VAL A 25 16.39 12.25 -4.29
C VAL A 25 17.26 13.50 -4.14
N LEU A 26 17.65 14.13 -5.25
CA LEU A 26 18.47 15.35 -5.24
C LEU A 26 17.76 16.50 -4.50
N ASP A 27 16.49 16.76 -4.81
CA ASP A 27 15.72 17.87 -4.22
C ASP A 27 15.48 17.67 -2.72
N TRP A 28 15.14 16.45 -2.29
CA TRP A 28 14.93 16.15 -0.89
C TRP A 28 16.24 16.17 -0.10
N THR A 29 17.34 15.70 -0.69
CA THR A 29 18.67 15.81 -0.06
C THR A 29 19.07 17.26 0.11
N ARG A 30 18.86 18.13 -0.89
CA ARG A 30 19.13 19.56 -0.79
C ARG A 30 18.37 20.21 0.37
N ARG A 31 17.09 19.88 0.53
CA ARG A 31 16.28 20.34 1.67
C ARG A 31 16.82 19.85 3.01
N ALA A 32 17.18 18.57 3.10
CA ALA A 32 17.73 17.99 4.31
C ALA A 32 19.08 18.64 4.70
N VAL A 33 19.97 18.87 3.74
CA VAL A 33 21.27 19.53 3.95
C VAL A 33 21.10 21.00 4.35
N GLN A 34 20.15 21.72 3.77
CA GLN A 34 19.81 23.09 4.21
C GLN A 34 19.34 23.12 5.66
N ASP A 35 18.72 22.07 6.13
CA ASP A 35 18.34 21.84 7.51
C ASP A 35 19.47 21.27 8.38
N GLY A 36 20.67 21.10 7.82
CA GLY A 36 21.89 20.67 8.50
C GLY A 36 22.00 19.15 8.70
N ALA A 37 21.30 18.33 7.91
CA ALA A 37 21.41 16.88 7.99
C ALA A 37 22.82 16.38 7.57
N HIS A 38 23.38 15.45 8.34
CA HIS A 38 24.65 14.79 8.07
C HIS A 38 24.43 13.42 7.38
N VAL A 39 23.27 12.79 7.64
CA VAL A 39 22.81 11.57 7.00
C VAL A 39 21.43 11.81 6.44
N VAL A 40 21.18 11.41 5.19
CA VAL A 40 19.89 11.44 4.54
C VAL A 40 19.55 10.04 4.03
N ALA A 41 18.47 9.45 4.49
CA ALA A 41 18.08 8.11 4.10
C ALA A 41 16.77 8.14 3.30
N PHE A 42 16.78 7.43 2.17
CA PHE A 42 15.64 7.21 1.29
C PHE A 42 15.13 5.77 1.41
N PRO A 43 13.86 5.51 1.08
CA PRO A 43 13.28 4.18 1.13
C PRO A 43 13.98 3.14 0.25
N GLU A 44 13.65 1.87 0.48
CA GLU A 44 14.04 0.74 -0.36
C GLU A 44 13.62 0.99 -1.80
N MET A 45 14.50 0.65 -2.76
CA MET A 45 14.28 0.75 -4.20
C MET A 45 13.85 2.16 -4.70
N THR A 46 14.13 3.22 -3.98
CA THR A 46 13.72 4.59 -4.31
C THR A 46 14.04 4.97 -5.77
N LEU A 47 15.25 4.65 -6.26
CA LEU A 47 15.68 5.04 -7.59
C LEU A 47 14.90 4.30 -8.70
N SER A 48 14.57 3.04 -8.50
CA SER A 48 13.85 2.19 -9.45
C SER A 48 12.33 2.19 -9.27
N GLY A 49 11.85 2.60 -8.09
CA GLY A 49 10.49 2.35 -7.60
C GLY A 49 10.33 0.93 -7.05
N TYR A 50 9.23 0.65 -6.31
CA TYR A 50 8.92 -0.67 -5.74
C TYR A 50 7.41 -0.97 -5.83
N PRO A 51 7.00 -2.23 -6.14
CA PRO A 51 7.81 -3.36 -6.61
C PRO A 51 8.10 -3.30 -8.12
N ILE A 52 9.30 -3.69 -8.52
CA ILE A 52 9.74 -3.61 -9.94
C ILE A 52 9.45 -4.87 -10.77
N GLU A 53 8.95 -5.92 -10.14
CA GLU A 53 8.51 -7.16 -10.80
C GLU A 53 9.51 -7.67 -11.86
N ASP A 54 9.02 -8.08 -13.02
CA ASP A 54 9.83 -8.61 -14.14
C ASP A 54 10.76 -7.56 -14.79
N LEU A 55 10.72 -6.29 -14.38
CA LEU A 55 11.73 -5.31 -14.78
C LEU A 55 13.13 -5.69 -14.28
N THR A 56 13.25 -6.46 -13.18
CA THR A 56 14.51 -7.03 -12.68
C THR A 56 15.25 -7.85 -13.73
N LEU A 57 14.51 -8.52 -14.61
CA LEU A 57 15.05 -9.39 -15.66
C LEU A 57 15.69 -8.60 -16.82
N ARG A 58 15.38 -7.30 -16.93
CA ARG A 58 15.88 -6.45 -18.01
C ARG A 58 17.25 -5.87 -17.69
N LYS A 59 18.28 -6.37 -18.38
CA LYS A 59 19.66 -5.88 -18.21
C LYS A 59 19.80 -4.38 -18.48
N SER A 60 19.03 -3.84 -19.44
CA SER A 60 18.99 -2.40 -19.74
C SER A 60 18.45 -1.57 -18.58
N PHE A 61 17.44 -2.07 -17.86
CA PHE A 61 16.89 -1.39 -16.70
C PHE A 61 17.89 -1.35 -15.53
N ALA A 62 18.60 -2.47 -15.27
CA ALA A 62 19.67 -2.51 -14.28
C ALA A 62 20.85 -1.60 -14.66
N ALA A 63 21.24 -1.53 -15.94
CA ALA A 63 22.27 -0.61 -16.42
C ALA A 63 21.87 0.86 -16.22
N ALA A 64 20.62 1.21 -16.58
CA ALA A 64 20.09 2.56 -16.37
C ALA A 64 20.05 2.96 -14.89
N ASN A 65 19.70 2.05 -13.99
CA ASN A 65 19.76 2.28 -12.53
C ASN A 65 21.19 2.59 -12.05
N ARG A 66 22.18 1.81 -12.51
CA ARG A 66 23.57 2.03 -12.15
C ARG A 66 24.08 3.38 -12.65
N GLU A 67 23.86 3.69 -13.92
CA GLU A 67 24.27 4.97 -14.52
C GLU A 67 23.62 6.16 -13.81
N ALA A 68 22.33 6.04 -13.45
CA ALA A 68 21.63 7.07 -12.70
C ALA A 68 22.17 7.24 -11.28
N LEU A 69 22.52 6.16 -10.59
CA LEU A 69 23.13 6.19 -9.27
C LEU A 69 24.51 6.90 -9.27
N GLU A 70 25.37 6.53 -10.25
CA GLU A 70 26.68 7.15 -10.43
C GLU A 70 26.53 8.65 -10.74
N ARG A 71 25.57 9.00 -11.62
CA ARG A 71 25.27 10.38 -11.94
C ARG A 71 24.73 11.16 -10.74
N LEU A 72 23.82 10.57 -9.99
CA LEU A 72 23.24 11.17 -8.79
C LEU A 72 24.33 11.52 -7.75
N ALA A 73 25.32 10.64 -7.55
CA ALA A 73 26.44 10.93 -6.65
C ALA A 73 27.19 12.20 -7.08
N LEU A 74 27.50 12.33 -8.39
CA LEU A 74 28.15 13.53 -8.94
C LEU A 74 27.28 14.78 -8.82
N ASP A 75 25.97 14.67 -9.10
CA ASP A 75 25.03 15.78 -9.03
C ASP A 75 24.86 16.27 -7.58
N LEU A 76 24.81 15.36 -6.59
CA LEU A 76 24.81 15.69 -5.15
C LEU A 76 26.06 16.51 -4.75
N GLN A 77 27.24 16.09 -5.22
CA GLN A 77 28.47 16.86 -4.98
C GLN A 77 28.42 18.24 -5.63
N ALA A 78 27.98 18.33 -6.87
CA ALA A 78 27.88 19.57 -7.62
C ALA A 78 26.92 20.59 -6.98
N GLU A 79 25.85 20.10 -6.37
CA GLU A 79 24.84 20.91 -5.67
C GLU A 79 25.19 21.22 -4.21
N GLY A 80 26.41 20.88 -3.77
CA GLY A 80 26.92 21.19 -2.42
C GLY A 80 26.39 20.26 -1.32
N CYS A 81 25.87 19.10 -1.69
CA CYS A 81 25.38 18.07 -0.77
C CYS A 81 26.40 16.94 -0.51
N GLY A 82 27.62 17.04 -1.04
CA GLY A 82 28.61 15.99 -0.99
C GLY A 82 29.15 15.64 0.39
N ASP A 83 29.02 16.50 1.38
CA ASP A 83 29.45 16.29 2.76
C ASP A 83 28.40 15.54 3.61
N ALA A 84 27.20 15.29 3.07
CA ALA A 84 26.20 14.46 3.68
C ALA A 84 26.28 13.02 3.15
N LEU A 85 26.13 12.04 4.06
CA LEU A 85 26.00 10.63 3.67
C LEU A 85 24.57 10.37 3.20
N VAL A 86 24.40 10.09 1.91
CA VAL A 86 23.07 9.82 1.32
C VAL A 86 22.91 8.32 1.07
N ILE A 87 21.86 7.73 1.65
CA ILE A 87 21.54 6.31 1.55
C ILE A 87 20.34 6.14 0.61
N VAL A 88 20.54 5.45 -0.53
CA VAL A 88 19.54 5.31 -1.59
C VAL A 88 19.30 3.86 -1.94
N GLY A 89 18.02 3.43 -1.85
CA GLY A 89 17.58 2.11 -2.34
C GLY A 89 17.49 2.08 -3.87
N HIS A 90 17.99 1.00 -4.50
CA HIS A 90 17.98 0.86 -5.96
C HIS A 90 18.09 -0.59 -6.42
N LEU A 91 17.85 -0.85 -7.72
CA LEU A 91 18.18 -2.12 -8.35
C LEU A 91 19.67 -2.20 -8.62
N GLY A 92 20.36 -3.07 -7.87
CA GLY A 92 21.72 -3.50 -8.14
C GLY A 92 21.79 -4.73 -9.05
N ARG A 93 23.00 -5.03 -9.54
CA ARG A 93 23.26 -6.26 -10.29
C ARG A 93 24.76 -6.59 -10.26
N ASP A 94 25.06 -7.85 -9.98
CA ASP A 94 26.40 -8.42 -10.08
C ASP A 94 26.41 -9.72 -10.92
N ASP A 95 27.47 -10.51 -10.81
CA ASP A 95 27.63 -11.77 -11.54
C ASP A 95 26.64 -12.87 -11.09
N GLU A 96 26.14 -12.79 -9.85
CA GLU A 96 25.16 -13.72 -9.31
C GLU A 96 23.70 -13.35 -9.70
N GLY A 97 23.47 -12.12 -10.12
CA GLY A 97 22.15 -11.69 -10.57
C GLY A 97 21.72 -10.29 -10.11
N PRO A 98 20.41 -10.00 -10.20
CA PRO A 98 19.85 -8.77 -9.66
C PRO A 98 19.92 -8.74 -8.13
N ARG A 99 20.07 -7.55 -7.55
CA ARG A 99 20.15 -7.29 -6.13
C ARG A 99 19.15 -6.20 -5.72
N ASN A 100 18.50 -6.35 -4.61
CA ASN A 100 17.84 -5.26 -3.91
C ASN A 100 18.92 -4.58 -3.04
N SER A 101 19.32 -3.38 -3.43
CA SER A 101 20.53 -2.73 -2.92
C SER A 101 20.25 -1.40 -2.25
N ALA A 102 21.05 -1.08 -1.23
CA ALA A 102 21.19 0.24 -0.63
C ALA A 102 22.60 0.74 -0.84
N SER A 103 22.78 1.82 -1.62
CA SER A 103 24.08 2.45 -1.83
C SER A 103 24.23 3.70 -0.98
N LEU A 104 25.46 3.87 -0.48
CA LEU A 104 25.89 4.98 0.35
C LEU A 104 26.73 5.92 -0.51
N LEU A 105 26.22 7.14 -0.70
CA LEU A 105 26.82 8.18 -1.55
C LEU A 105 27.47 9.24 -0.67
N TYR A 106 28.72 9.58 -0.99
CA TYR A 106 29.48 10.61 -0.28
C TYR A 106 30.59 11.17 -1.17
N GLY A 107 30.84 12.48 -1.13
CA GLY A 107 31.94 13.11 -1.86
C GLY A 107 31.87 12.96 -3.39
N GLY A 108 30.69 12.75 -3.95
CA GLY A 108 30.48 12.53 -5.39
C GLY A 108 30.69 11.07 -5.84
N GLU A 109 30.85 10.13 -4.92
CA GLU A 109 31.13 8.72 -5.20
C GLU A 109 30.13 7.79 -4.51
N VAL A 110 29.98 6.57 -5.04
CA VAL A 110 29.33 5.45 -4.36
C VAL A 110 30.38 4.76 -3.49
N VAL A 111 30.34 5.02 -2.17
CA VAL A 111 31.40 4.59 -1.25
C VAL A 111 31.21 3.17 -0.73
N ALA A 112 29.97 2.70 -0.65
CA ALA A 112 29.64 1.35 -0.24
C ALA A 112 28.24 0.95 -0.75
N THR A 113 27.99 -0.35 -0.86
CA THR A 113 26.66 -0.89 -1.22
C THR A 113 26.36 -2.09 -0.33
N TYR A 114 25.18 -2.08 0.29
CA TYR A 114 24.59 -3.21 0.98
C TYR A 114 23.56 -3.89 0.07
N ASN A 115 23.58 -5.21 -0.02
CA ASN A 115 22.58 -6.00 -0.73
C ASN A 115 21.70 -6.74 0.29
N LYS A 116 20.39 -6.63 0.15
CA LYS A 116 19.38 -7.25 1.03
C LYS A 116 19.67 -8.72 1.24
N HIS A 117 19.68 -9.15 2.50
CA HIS A 117 19.98 -10.53 2.88
C HIS A 117 18.73 -11.41 2.89
N HIS A 118 17.69 -10.98 3.60
CA HIS A 118 16.43 -11.71 3.67
C HIS A 118 15.48 -11.28 2.55
N LEU A 119 15.13 -12.21 1.68
CA LEU A 119 14.27 -11.97 0.52
C LEU A 119 12.89 -12.58 0.78
N PRO A 120 11.85 -11.77 1.07
CA PRO A 120 10.53 -12.28 1.36
C PRO A 120 9.90 -12.94 0.12
N ASN A 121 9.22 -14.08 0.36
CA ASN A 121 8.55 -14.85 -0.68
C ASN A 121 7.20 -15.38 -0.18
N TYR A 122 6.41 -14.49 0.38
CA TYR A 122 5.07 -14.75 0.93
C TYR A 122 4.14 -13.56 0.64
N GLY A 123 2.81 -13.80 0.67
CA GLY A 123 1.82 -12.76 0.38
C GLY A 123 2.08 -12.10 -0.98
N VAL A 124 2.32 -10.82 -0.98
CA VAL A 124 2.59 -10.00 -2.18
C VAL A 124 4.04 -10.05 -2.65
N PHE A 125 4.94 -10.65 -1.87
CA PHE A 125 6.37 -10.65 -2.16
C PHE A 125 6.80 -11.87 -2.97
N ASP A 126 7.58 -11.63 -4.02
CA ASP A 126 8.25 -12.65 -4.86
C ASP A 126 9.76 -12.35 -4.96
N GLU A 127 10.39 -11.83 -3.90
CA GLU A 127 11.77 -11.34 -3.98
C GLU A 127 12.79 -12.47 -4.14
N ALA A 128 12.57 -13.63 -3.53
CA ALA A 128 13.46 -14.79 -3.72
C ALA A 128 13.48 -15.31 -5.17
N ARG A 129 12.45 -14.99 -5.97
CA ARG A 129 12.42 -15.28 -7.41
C ARG A 129 13.25 -14.28 -8.22
N ASN A 130 13.30 -13.04 -7.76
CA ASN A 130 13.79 -11.90 -8.53
C ASN A 130 15.21 -11.48 -8.16
N PHE A 131 15.64 -11.68 -6.92
CA PHE A 131 16.92 -11.19 -6.39
C PHE A 131 17.77 -12.31 -5.81
N ALA A 132 19.08 -12.11 -5.80
CA ALA A 132 20.01 -12.91 -5.05
C ALA A 132 20.32 -12.26 -3.69
N PRO A 133 20.46 -13.04 -2.57
CA PRO A 133 20.74 -12.50 -1.25
C PRO A 133 22.17 -11.98 -1.10
N GLY A 134 22.35 -10.90 -0.31
CA GLY A 134 23.68 -10.38 0.04
C GLY A 134 24.22 -10.96 1.34
N PHE A 135 25.55 -10.96 1.48
CA PHE A 135 26.28 -11.42 2.67
C PHE A 135 27.31 -10.42 3.17
N ASP A 136 27.52 -9.31 2.46
CA ASP A 136 28.43 -8.24 2.84
C ASP A 136 27.71 -7.23 3.74
N LEU A 137 28.35 -6.85 4.85
CA LEU A 137 27.88 -5.82 5.77
C LEU A 137 28.83 -4.63 5.75
N PRO A 138 28.57 -3.61 4.92
CA PRO A 138 29.32 -2.37 4.96
C PRO A 138 28.96 -1.55 6.21
N ILE A 139 30.00 -1.09 6.91
CA ILE A 139 29.89 -0.14 8.02
C ILE A 139 30.67 1.10 7.63
N VAL A 140 30.00 2.24 7.63
CA VAL A 140 30.61 3.52 7.25
C VAL A 140 30.81 4.38 8.48
N LYS A 141 32.06 4.78 8.73
CA LYS A 141 32.39 5.73 9.79
C LYS A 141 32.26 7.16 9.28
N LEU A 142 31.29 7.89 9.79
CA LEU A 142 31.02 9.28 9.50
C LEU A 142 31.04 10.11 10.80
N HIS A 143 31.87 11.14 10.87
CA HIS A 143 32.02 12.00 12.06
C HIS A 143 32.21 11.22 13.38
N GLY A 144 33.01 10.16 13.31
CA GLY A 144 33.29 9.28 14.44
C GLY A 144 32.20 8.26 14.77
N VAL A 145 31.09 8.24 14.04
CA VAL A 145 29.94 7.34 14.22
C VAL A 145 29.97 6.20 13.21
N ASP A 146 29.84 4.95 13.66
CA ASP A 146 29.74 3.76 12.81
C ASP A 146 28.27 3.53 12.40
N VAL A 147 27.96 3.74 11.11
CA VAL A 147 26.62 3.59 10.53
C VAL A 147 26.52 2.26 9.79
N GLY A 148 25.56 1.41 10.18
CA GLY A 148 25.19 0.19 9.47
C GLY A 148 23.85 0.36 8.74
N VAL A 149 23.68 -0.32 7.60
CA VAL A 149 22.45 -0.26 6.78
C VAL A 149 21.87 -1.65 6.60
N VAL A 150 20.54 -1.75 6.68
CA VAL A 150 19.76 -2.96 6.41
C VAL A 150 18.50 -2.61 5.58
N ILE A 151 17.89 -3.60 4.95
CA ILE A 151 16.74 -3.38 4.06
C ILE A 151 15.53 -4.22 4.51
N CYS A 152 14.46 -3.56 4.91
CA CYS A 152 13.09 -4.05 5.08
C CYS A 152 12.99 -5.42 5.82
N GLU A 153 12.88 -6.53 5.08
CA GLU A 153 12.74 -7.89 5.65
C GLU A 153 13.88 -8.27 6.60
N ASP A 154 15.05 -7.63 6.48
CA ASP A 154 16.19 -7.89 7.35
C ASP A 154 15.89 -7.63 8.84
N ILE A 155 14.92 -6.77 9.14
CA ILE A 155 14.48 -6.54 10.52
C ILE A 155 13.36 -7.48 10.98
N TRP A 156 12.64 -8.15 10.05
CA TRP A 156 11.54 -9.06 10.39
C TRP A 156 12.04 -10.43 10.82
N GLN A 157 13.21 -10.85 10.30
CA GLN A 157 13.81 -12.14 10.61
C GLN A 157 14.74 -12.05 11.82
N ASN A 158 14.75 -13.08 12.67
CA ASN A 158 15.68 -13.16 13.80
C ASN A 158 17.08 -13.61 13.36
N GLY A 159 18.13 -13.10 14.01
CA GLY A 159 19.48 -13.57 13.82
C GLY A 159 20.16 -13.19 12.51
N GLY A 160 19.61 -12.24 11.75
CA GLY A 160 20.14 -11.75 10.47
C GLY A 160 21.15 -10.61 10.61
N PRO A 161 21.16 -9.69 9.64
CA PRO A 161 22.15 -8.60 9.58
C PRO A 161 22.08 -7.67 10.79
N VAL A 162 20.88 -7.42 11.39
CA VAL A 162 20.73 -6.59 12.59
C VAL A 162 21.51 -7.17 13.77
N ALA A 163 21.36 -8.48 14.02
CA ALA A 163 22.11 -9.17 15.07
C ALA A 163 23.62 -9.18 14.82
N ALA A 164 24.04 -9.24 13.54
CA ALA A 164 25.44 -9.16 13.16
C ALA A 164 26.00 -7.75 13.41
N LEU A 165 25.27 -6.69 13.04
CA LEU A 165 25.64 -5.30 13.33
C LEU A 165 25.78 -5.03 14.84
N GLY A 166 24.83 -5.55 15.65
CA GLY A 166 24.91 -5.46 17.11
C GLY A 166 26.16 -6.14 17.69
N LYS A 167 26.58 -7.29 17.15
CA LYS A 167 27.81 -7.99 17.58
C LYS A 167 29.10 -7.25 17.19
N VAL A 168 29.10 -6.62 16.02
CA VAL A 168 30.24 -5.83 15.55
C VAL A 168 30.34 -4.50 16.28
N GLY A 169 29.23 -4.01 16.83
CA GLY A 169 29.12 -2.75 17.55
C GLY A 169 29.06 -1.56 16.59
N VAL A 170 27.84 -1.23 16.11
CA VAL A 170 27.56 0.00 15.36
C VAL A 170 26.94 1.05 16.28
N ASP A 171 27.04 2.32 15.92
CA ASP A 171 26.48 3.42 16.68
C ASP A 171 25.07 3.82 16.18
N LEU A 172 24.74 3.46 14.93
CA LEU A 172 23.45 3.74 14.29
C LEU A 172 23.14 2.65 13.27
N VAL A 173 21.89 2.15 13.28
CA VAL A 173 21.34 1.30 12.22
C VAL A 173 20.32 2.10 11.41
N VAL A 174 20.48 2.14 10.10
CA VAL A 174 19.50 2.71 9.16
C VAL A 174 18.82 1.58 8.41
N CYS A 175 17.51 1.48 8.54
CA CYS A 175 16.68 0.52 7.84
C CYS A 175 15.86 1.25 6.76
N ILE A 176 16.12 0.94 5.50
CA ILE A 176 15.33 1.47 4.38
C ILE A 176 14.25 0.48 3.98
N ASN A 177 13.02 0.96 3.73
CA ASN A 177 11.86 0.10 3.57
C ASN A 177 10.92 0.53 2.45
N ALA A 178 10.30 -0.46 1.81
CA ALA A 178 9.10 -0.34 1.01
C ALA A 178 8.08 -1.37 1.54
N SER A 179 7.72 -1.24 2.82
CA SER A 179 6.81 -2.14 3.52
C SER A 179 5.37 -1.76 3.21
N PRO A 180 4.60 -2.62 2.48
CA PRO A 180 3.23 -2.31 2.11
C PRO A 180 2.32 -2.20 3.33
N TYR A 181 1.33 -1.32 3.21
CA TYR A 181 0.27 -1.16 4.18
C TYR A 181 -0.64 -2.39 4.23
N GLU A 182 -1.03 -2.76 5.43
CA GLU A 182 -2.12 -3.67 5.77
C GLU A 182 -2.77 -3.15 7.04
N ARG A 183 -4.06 -3.38 7.24
CA ARG A 183 -4.78 -3.00 8.46
C ARG A 183 -4.05 -3.55 9.69
N SER A 184 -3.87 -2.71 10.72
CA SER A 184 -3.19 -3.05 11.98
C SER A 184 -1.71 -3.47 11.85
N LYS A 185 -1.05 -3.13 10.76
CA LYS A 185 0.38 -3.47 10.58
C LYS A 185 1.30 -2.59 11.40
N ASP A 186 0.93 -1.36 11.68
CA ASP A 186 1.66 -0.46 12.57
C ASP A 186 1.73 -0.99 14.01
N ASP A 187 0.70 -1.71 14.48
CA ASP A 187 0.70 -2.44 15.76
C ASP A 187 1.84 -3.48 15.87
N GLN A 188 2.34 -3.97 14.73
CA GLN A 188 3.46 -4.91 14.65
C GLN A 188 4.79 -4.20 14.37
N ARG A 189 4.77 -3.14 13.54
CA ARG A 189 5.97 -2.40 13.10
C ARG A 189 6.67 -1.69 14.25
N VAL A 190 5.93 -0.94 15.05
CA VAL A 190 6.48 -0.19 16.20
C VAL A 190 7.19 -1.12 17.20
N PRO A 191 6.57 -2.19 17.71
CA PRO A 191 7.26 -3.14 18.59
C PRO A 191 8.46 -3.84 17.91
N LEU A 192 8.38 -4.09 16.61
CA LEU A 192 9.49 -4.69 15.86
C LEU A 192 10.71 -3.77 15.85
N VAL A 193 10.53 -2.50 15.47
CA VAL A 193 11.63 -1.52 15.40
C VAL A 193 12.25 -1.32 16.78
N SER A 194 11.42 -1.18 17.83
CA SER A 194 11.89 -1.10 19.24
C SER A 194 12.76 -2.30 19.61
N ARG A 195 12.30 -3.51 19.33
CA ARG A 195 13.05 -4.75 19.61
C ARG A 195 14.37 -4.81 18.87
N ARG A 196 14.40 -4.38 17.60
CA ARG A 196 15.61 -4.41 16.76
C ARG A 196 16.63 -3.36 17.16
N ALA A 197 16.21 -2.20 17.63
CA ALA A 197 17.10 -1.20 18.22
C ALA A 197 17.80 -1.76 19.47
N VAL A 198 17.06 -2.43 20.36
CA VAL A 198 17.60 -3.12 21.54
C VAL A 198 18.55 -4.24 21.14
N GLU A 199 18.22 -5.06 20.13
CA GLU A 199 19.07 -6.14 19.63
C GLU A 199 20.38 -5.61 19.05
N ALA A 200 20.34 -4.51 18.31
CA ALA A 200 21.51 -3.84 17.77
C ALA A 200 22.35 -3.14 18.87
N GLY A 201 21.76 -2.82 20.01
CA GLY A 201 22.36 -1.97 21.04
C GLY A 201 22.63 -0.53 20.56
N ALA A 202 21.89 -0.07 19.54
CA ALA A 202 22.06 1.20 18.86
C ALA A 202 20.70 1.76 18.44
N PRO A 203 20.54 3.09 18.29
CA PRO A 203 19.37 3.66 17.65
C PRO A 203 19.11 3.05 16.28
N LEU A 204 17.83 2.85 15.94
CA LEU A 204 17.39 2.36 14.65
C LEU A 204 16.50 3.39 13.97
N ALA A 205 16.93 3.87 12.83
CA ALA A 205 16.21 4.82 11.98
C ALA A 205 15.53 4.04 10.83
N TYR A 206 14.20 3.98 10.86
CA TYR A 206 13.34 3.26 9.92
C TYR A 206 12.69 4.26 8.96
N VAL A 207 13.15 4.32 7.71
CA VAL A 207 12.49 5.10 6.65
C VAL A 207 11.65 4.20 5.77
N ASN A 208 10.38 4.58 5.53
CA ASN A 208 9.47 3.81 4.69
C ASN A 208 8.98 4.61 3.49
N LEU A 209 8.68 3.91 2.41
CA LEU A 209 8.04 4.46 1.23
C LEU A 209 6.62 4.96 1.58
N VAL A 210 6.16 6.01 0.91
CA VAL A 210 4.76 6.47 0.94
C VAL A 210 4.21 6.52 -0.48
N GLY A 211 2.90 6.39 -0.63
CA GLY A 211 2.24 6.39 -1.93
C GLY A 211 1.69 5.02 -2.32
N ALA A 212 1.43 4.81 -3.60
CA ALA A 212 0.90 3.55 -4.09
C ALA A 212 1.53 3.14 -5.42
N GLN A 213 1.58 1.83 -5.65
CA GLN A 213 1.99 1.23 -6.91
C GLN A 213 1.09 0.02 -7.19
N ASP A 214 0.33 0.08 -8.30
CA ASP A 214 -0.67 -0.91 -8.67
C ASP A 214 -1.69 -1.14 -7.53
N GLU A 215 -1.75 -2.33 -6.94
CA GLU A 215 -2.66 -2.66 -5.84
C GLU A 215 -2.06 -2.31 -4.46
N LEU A 216 -0.75 -2.09 -4.36
CA LEU A 216 -0.06 -1.86 -3.10
C LEU A 216 -0.06 -0.39 -2.70
N VAL A 217 -0.28 -0.16 -1.42
CA VAL A 217 -0.15 1.15 -0.79
C VAL A 217 0.96 1.09 0.25
N PHE A 218 1.72 2.15 0.37
CA PHE A 218 2.76 2.37 1.36
C PHE A 218 2.34 3.55 2.23
N ASP A 219 2.28 3.33 3.52
CA ASP A 219 1.75 4.29 4.47
C ASP A 219 2.78 5.30 4.99
N GLY A 220 4.07 5.11 4.66
CA GLY A 220 5.12 5.90 5.27
C GLY A 220 5.32 5.47 6.72
N ASP A 221 4.86 6.28 7.68
CA ASP A 221 5.00 5.98 9.11
C ASP A 221 6.45 5.71 9.50
N SER A 222 7.38 6.50 8.95
CA SER A 222 8.81 6.43 9.26
C SER A 222 9.06 6.80 10.71
N LEU A 223 9.97 6.08 11.38
CA LEU A 223 10.18 6.27 12.80
C LEU A 223 11.63 6.03 13.22
N ILE A 224 12.00 6.55 14.37
CA ILE A 224 13.32 6.35 14.97
C ILE A 224 13.13 5.86 16.41
N ALA A 225 13.75 4.73 16.72
CA ALA A 225 13.87 4.22 18.07
C ALA A 225 15.29 4.49 18.62
N ASP A 226 15.42 4.81 19.88
CA ASP A 226 16.71 4.87 20.57
C ASP A 226 17.25 3.47 20.90
N ALA A 227 18.45 3.38 21.46
CA ALA A 227 19.06 2.10 21.82
C ALA A 227 18.32 1.34 22.93
N ALA A 228 17.43 1.98 23.68
CA ALA A 228 16.54 1.35 24.66
C ALA A 228 15.24 0.85 24.05
N GLY A 229 14.98 1.16 22.77
CA GLY A 229 13.79 0.79 22.03
C GLY A 229 12.63 1.79 22.17
N GLU A 230 12.86 2.95 22.78
CA GLU A 230 11.84 4.01 22.87
C GLU A 230 11.73 4.76 21.54
N ILE A 231 10.50 4.98 21.07
CA ILE A 231 10.26 5.75 19.84
C ILE A 231 10.45 7.23 20.13
N ILE A 232 11.50 7.81 19.56
CA ILE A 232 11.86 9.22 19.78
C ILE A 232 11.37 10.16 18.66
N ALA A 233 11.05 9.63 17.48
CA ALA A 233 10.47 10.37 16.36
C ALA A 233 9.59 9.47 15.51
N ARG A 234 8.47 10.01 15.00
CA ARG A 234 7.52 9.32 14.11
C ARG A 234 6.96 10.31 13.10
N GLY A 235 7.03 9.97 11.79
CA GLY A 235 6.43 10.71 10.69
C GLY A 235 4.94 10.43 10.53
N PRO A 236 4.23 11.25 9.73
CA PRO A 236 2.81 11.05 9.44
C PRO A 236 2.58 9.85 8.51
N GLN A 237 1.38 9.26 8.58
CA GLN A 237 0.93 8.25 7.64
C GLN A 237 0.39 8.89 6.35
N PHE A 238 0.54 8.21 5.20
CA PHE A 238 0.02 8.57 3.86
C PHE A 238 0.41 9.95 3.32
N THR A 239 1.47 10.54 3.85
CA THR A 239 1.95 11.88 3.45
C THR A 239 3.46 11.87 3.26
N GLU A 240 3.96 12.50 2.19
CA GLU A 240 5.40 12.73 2.04
C GLU A 240 5.92 13.60 3.18
N ASN A 241 7.05 13.21 3.76
CA ASN A 241 7.60 13.89 4.93
C ASN A 241 9.11 13.81 5.00
N LEU A 242 9.76 14.85 5.50
CA LEU A 242 11.17 14.88 5.86
C LEU A 242 11.30 14.87 7.38
N LEU A 243 11.46 13.69 7.97
CA LEU A 243 11.62 13.53 9.42
C LEU A 243 13.08 13.77 9.81
N ILE A 244 13.35 14.90 10.46
CA ILE A 244 14.71 15.30 10.87
C ILE A 244 14.83 15.18 12.38
N THR A 245 15.89 14.48 12.83
CA THR A 245 16.13 14.22 14.25
C THR A 245 17.61 14.32 14.56
N ASP A 246 17.96 14.95 15.69
CA ASP A 246 19.29 14.92 16.25
C ASP A 246 19.44 13.72 17.19
N LEU A 247 20.44 12.89 16.95
CA LEU A 247 20.74 11.69 17.73
C LEU A 247 21.95 11.94 18.62
N ASP A 248 21.80 11.65 19.92
CA ASP A 248 22.92 11.58 20.85
C ASP A 248 23.50 10.16 20.82
N LEU A 249 24.65 10.01 20.17
CA LEU A 249 25.30 8.72 19.95
C LEU A 249 26.49 8.59 20.90
N THR A 250 26.56 7.49 21.62
CA THR A 250 27.72 7.16 22.45
C THR A 250 28.83 6.61 21.56
N ALA A 251 29.89 7.41 21.36
CA ALA A 251 31.05 6.92 20.62
C ALA A 251 31.65 5.68 21.28
N GLY A 252 31.61 4.55 20.59
CA GLY A 252 32.52 3.41 20.74
C GLY A 252 32.69 2.82 22.14
N GLY A 253 31.64 2.74 22.93
CA GLY A 253 31.65 2.08 24.24
C GLY A 253 30.88 0.77 24.29
N HIS A 254 30.76 0.05 23.19
CA HIS A 254 30.10 -1.25 23.20
C HIS A 254 30.94 -2.27 24.00
N THR A 255 30.70 -2.32 25.32
CA THR A 255 30.91 -3.57 26.04
C THR A 255 29.89 -4.53 25.47
N SER A 256 30.36 -5.56 24.77
CA SER A 256 29.58 -6.70 24.31
C SER A 256 28.60 -7.14 25.40
N THR A 257 27.39 -6.60 25.41
CA THR A 257 26.30 -7.18 26.16
C THR A 257 25.88 -8.38 25.34
N THR A 258 26.17 -9.57 25.83
CA THR A 258 25.65 -10.82 25.30
C THR A 258 24.13 -10.72 25.27
N VAL A 259 23.59 -10.45 24.08
CA VAL A 259 22.14 -10.59 23.84
C VAL A 259 21.82 -12.05 24.09
N PRO A 260 20.86 -12.40 24.98
CA PRO A 260 20.47 -13.78 25.19
C PRO A 260 20.04 -14.37 23.85
N ALA A 261 20.73 -15.42 23.40
CA ALA A 261 20.33 -16.17 22.22
C ALA A 261 18.94 -16.76 22.51
N GLU A 262 17.93 -16.43 21.70
CA GLU A 262 16.67 -17.17 21.73
C GLU A 262 16.95 -18.67 21.50
N PRO A 263 16.26 -19.58 22.20
CA PRO A 263 16.54 -21.01 22.07
C PRO A 263 16.05 -21.52 20.71
N GLY A 264 16.98 -21.78 19.81
CA GLY A 264 16.73 -22.45 18.53
C GLY A 264 18.03 -22.53 17.70
N PRO A 265 18.28 -23.64 16.96
CA PRO A 265 19.50 -23.81 16.20
C PRO A 265 19.42 -23.06 14.86
N ILE A 266 19.38 -21.72 14.88
CA ILE A 266 19.59 -20.93 13.67
C ILE A 266 21.08 -20.64 13.60
N ARG A 267 21.78 -21.33 12.68
CA ARG A 267 23.13 -20.96 12.29
C ARG A 267 23.02 -19.58 11.64
N MET A 268 23.60 -18.55 12.28
CA MET A 268 23.75 -17.23 11.65
C MET A 268 24.63 -17.40 10.41
N PRO A 269 24.19 -16.89 9.25
CA PRO A 269 25.09 -16.79 8.11
C PRO A 269 26.34 -16.01 8.54
N ALA A 270 27.52 -16.44 8.09
CA ALA A 270 28.74 -15.65 8.27
C ALA A 270 28.64 -14.47 7.32
N PHE A 271 28.52 -13.26 7.86
CA PHE A 271 28.61 -12.02 7.09
C PHE A 271 30.06 -11.58 6.98
N ASP A 272 30.42 -11.09 5.80
CA ASP A 272 31.69 -10.39 5.58
C ASP A 272 31.53 -8.92 5.93
N VAL A 273 32.24 -8.45 6.97
CA VAL A 273 32.13 -7.08 7.47
C VAL A 273 33.21 -6.20 6.86
N HIS A 274 32.82 -5.14 6.20
CA HIS A 274 33.70 -4.16 5.56
C HIS A 274 33.54 -2.79 6.21
N ARG A 275 34.65 -2.18 6.69
CA ARG A 275 34.62 -0.84 7.29
C ARG A 275 35.21 0.20 6.33
N PHE A 276 34.45 1.25 6.11
CA PHE A 276 34.82 2.42 5.29
C PHE A 276 34.92 3.64 6.20
N VAL A 277 35.98 4.40 6.12
CA VAL A 277 36.21 5.59 6.95
C VAL A 277 36.14 6.83 6.07
N LEU A 278 35.08 7.64 6.25
CA LEU A 278 34.87 8.90 5.53
C LEU A 278 35.35 10.09 6.37
N GLN A 279 34.82 10.22 7.58
CA GLN A 279 35.13 11.29 8.53
C GLN A 279 35.36 10.67 9.91
N PRO A 280 36.64 10.46 10.33
CA PRO A 280 36.92 9.81 11.61
C PRO A 280 36.69 10.71 12.84
N GLU A 281 36.84 12.02 12.66
CA GLU A 281 36.73 12.97 13.78
C GLU A 281 35.24 13.32 14.07
N PRO A 282 34.87 13.34 15.36
CA PRO A 282 33.54 13.78 15.76
C PRO A 282 33.25 15.21 15.32
N LEU A 283 31.99 15.49 15.03
CA LEU A 283 31.50 16.86 14.80
C LEU A 283 31.78 17.74 16.02
N PRO A 284 32.07 19.03 15.82
CA PRO A 284 31.95 20.01 16.90
C PRO A 284 30.54 19.96 17.50
N SER A 285 30.43 20.17 18.82
CA SER A 285 29.09 20.24 19.44
C SER A 285 28.27 21.37 18.83
N TYR A 286 27.03 21.07 18.47
CA TYR A 286 26.04 22.03 17.96
C TYR A 286 24.77 21.98 18.81
N GLU A 287 23.96 23.02 18.73
CA GLU A 287 22.68 23.06 19.43
C GLU A 287 21.67 22.13 18.73
N PRO A 288 21.15 21.08 19.42
CA PRO A 288 20.19 20.18 18.82
C PRO A 288 18.85 20.91 18.58
N ARG A 289 18.16 20.52 17.53
CA ARG A 289 16.78 20.98 17.27
C ARG A 289 15.84 20.38 18.33
N PRO A 290 14.79 21.11 18.72
CA PRO A 290 13.71 20.51 19.47
C PRO A 290 13.13 19.34 18.67
N LEU A 291 13.00 18.17 19.30
CA LEU A 291 12.30 17.05 18.68
C LEU A 291 10.85 17.43 18.41
N PRO A 292 10.36 17.28 17.18
CA PRO A 292 8.92 17.43 16.95
C PRO A 292 8.20 16.31 17.71
N PRO A 293 7.00 16.58 18.24
CA PRO A 293 6.23 15.50 18.85
C PRO A 293 6.01 14.40 17.80
N PRO A 294 6.13 13.11 18.18
CA PRO A 294 5.79 12.01 17.29
C PRO A 294 4.38 12.20 16.73
N SER A 295 4.20 11.90 15.44
CA SER A 295 2.86 11.93 14.83
C SER A 295 1.95 10.92 15.53
N GLU A 296 0.74 11.36 15.87
CA GLU A 296 -0.28 10.48 16.47
C GLU A 296 -0.75 9.45 15.44
N PRO A 297 -0.94 8.18 15.83
CA PRO A 297 -1.55 7.17 14.97
C PRO A 297 -2.94 7.59 14.51
N LEU A 298 -3.29 7.25 13.29
CA LEU A 298 -4.65 7.44 12.79
C LEU A 298 -5.62 6.43 13.44
N SER A 299 -6.93 6.75 13.47
CA SER A 299 -7.95 5.73 13.78
C SER A 299 -8.03 4.71 12.64
N GLU A 300 -8.55 3.49 12.91
CA GLU A 300 -8.67 2.44 11.90
C GLU A 300 -9.37 2.92 10.62
N GLU A 301 -10.49 3.66 10.75
CA GLU A 301 -11.23 4.19 9.59
C GLU A 301 -10.44 5.28 8.86
N ALA A 302 -9.74 6.15 9.58
CA ALA A 302 -8.90 7.19 9.00
C ALA A 302 -7.74 6.60 8.21
N GLU A 303 -7.13 5.55 8.74
CA GLU A 303 -6.03 4.83 8.13
C GLU A 303 -6.47 4.11 6.85
N VAL A 304 -7.57 3.35 6.91
CA VAL A 304 -8.14 2.70 5.72
C VAL A 304 -8.54 3.73 4.67
N TRP A 305 -9.19 4.82 5.06
CA TRP A 305 -9.56 5.90 4.13
C TRP A 305 -8.32 6.52 3.47
N GLY A 306 -7.29 6.81 4.24
CA GLY A 306 -6.00 7.31 3.75
C GLY A 306 -5.36 6.37 2.73
N ALA A 307 -5.38 5.07 3.00
CA ALA A 307 -4.88 4.04 2.09
C ALA A 307 -5.67 4.01 0.76
N LEU A 308 -7.00 4.02 0.84
CA LEU A 308 -7.87 3.99 -0.35
C LEU A 308 -7.72 5.25 -1.21
N VAL A 309 -7.64 6.43 -0.58
CA VAL A 309 -7.41 7.72 -1.26
C VAL A 309 -6.05 7.73 -1.95
N THR A 310 -5.00 7.30 -1.25
CA THR A 310 -3.63 7.22 -1.78
C THR A 310 -3.55 6.23 -2.95
N GLY A 311 -4.16 5.03 -2.81
CA GLY A 311 -4.21 4.02 -3.84
C GLY A 311 -4.86 4.51 -5.12
N LEU A 312 -6.03 5.12 -5.01
CA LEU A 312 -6.78 5.65 -6.16
C LEU A 312 -6.03 6.83 -6.81
N ARG A 313 -5.57 7.80 -6.03
CA ARG A 313 -4.86 8.98 -6.53
C ARG A 313 -3.63 8.59 -7.35
N ASP A 314 -2.79 7.75 -6.77
CA ASP A 314 -1.53 7.37 -7.38
C ASP A 314 -1.75 6.47 -8.60
N TYR A 315 -2.72 5.54 -8.55
CA TYR A 315 -3.06 4.73 -9.71
C TYR A 315 -3.49 5.59 -10.91
N VAL A 316 -4.35 6.57 -10.68
CA VAL A 316 -4.81 7.49 -11.73
C VAL A 316 -3.64 8.31 -12.29
N HIS A 317 -2.86 8.97 -11.42
CA HIS A 317 -1.79 9.86 -11.85
C HIS A 317 -0.62 9.14 -12.49
N LYS A 318 -0.16 8.02 -11.91
CA LYS A 318 0.98 7.23 -12.42
C LYS A 318 0.66 6.54 -13.75
N ASN A 319 -0.62 6.29 -14.06
CA ASN A 319 -1.07 5.85 -15.38
C ASN A 319 -1.30 7.00 -16.38
N GLY A 320 -1.03 8.24 -15.99
CA GLY A 320 -1.18 9.42 -16.87
C GLY A 320 -2.63 9.86 -17.07
N ALA A 321 -3.61 9.26 -16.37
CA ALA A 321 -4.98 9.72 -16.37
C ALA A 321 -5.15 10.95 -15.45
N ARG A 322 -6.20 11.73 -15.69
CA ARG A 322 -6.50 12.93 -14.90
C ARG A 322 -7.91 12.92 -14.31
N THR A 323 -8.80 12.17 -14.91
CA THR A 323 -10.22 12.16 -14.58
C THR A 323 -10.75 10.75 -14.52
N VAL A 324 -11.78 10.54 -13.72
CA VAL A 324 -12.45 9.26 -13.54
C VAL A 324 -13.95 9.35 -13.83
N THR A 325 -14.56 8.23 -14.27
CA THR A 325 -16.00 8.11 -14.45
C THR A 325 -16.49 6.78 -13.94
N PHE A 326 -17.70 6.74 -13.41
CA PHE A 326 -18.37 5.51 -12.96
C PHE A 326 -19.86 5.73 -12.66
N GLY A 327 -20.57 4.64 -12.43
CA GLY A 327 -22.00 4.67 -12.17
C GLY A 327 -22.35 5.21 -10.78
N PHE A 328 -23.13 6.29 -10.71
CA PHE A 328 -23.77 6.79 -9.49
C PHE A 328 -25.14 6.12 -9.37
N SER A 329 -25.19 5.01 -8.64
CA SER A 329 -26.41 4.21 -8.46
C SER A 329 -27.31 4.71 -7.33
N GLY A 330 -26.81 5.62 -6.48
CA GLY A 330 -27.45 6.00 -5.22
C GLY A 330 -27.26 4.97 -4.10
N GLY A 331 -26.60 3.82 -4.35
CA GLY A 331 -26.23 2.84 -3.34
C GLY A 331 -24.95 3.22 -2.60
N ILE A 332 -24.73 2.59 -1.43
CA ILE A 332 -23.63 2.91 -0.50
C ILE A 332 -22.23 2.76 -1.15
N ASP A 333 -21.99 1.69 -1.94
CA ASP A 333 -20.68 1.43 -2.53
C ASP A 333 -20.28 2.52 -3.53
N SER A 334 -21.19 2.89 -4.43
CA SER A 334 -20.98 3.99 -5.37
C SER A 334 -20.80 5.33 -4.67
N ALA A 335 -21.51 5.55 -3.55
CA ALA A 335 -21.39 6.78 -2.76
C ALA A 335 -20.04 6.89 -2.04
N VAL A 336 -19.57 5.79 -1.47
CA VAL A 336 -18.21 5.73 -0.86
C VAL A 336 -17.14 5.92 -1.93
N CYS A 337 -17.26 5.26 -3.09
CA CYS A 337 -16.31 5.45 -4.21
C CYS A 337 -16.30 6.90 -4.71
N ALA A 338 -17.47 7.59 -4.72
CA ALA A 338 -17.55 8.98 -5.14
C ALA A 338 -16.83 9.92 -4.15
N ALA A 339 -17.05 9.72 -2.85
CA ALA A 339 -16.38 10.50 -1.82
C ALA A 339 -14.85 10.25 -1.84
N LEU A 340 -14.42 8.99 -2.00
CA LEU A 340 -13.00 8.62 -2.17
C LEU A 340 -12.39 9.28 -3.41
N ALA A 341 -13.10 9.26 -4.54
CA ALA A 341 -12.60 9.84 -5.78
C ALA A 341 -12.43 11.38 -5.68
N VAL A 342 -13.37 12.06 -5.02
CA VAL A 342 -13.27 13.50 -4.78
C VAL A 342 -12.15 13.83 -3.80
N ASP A 343 -11.99 13.05 -2.73
CA ASP A 343 -10.88 13.23 -1.78
C ASP A 343 -9.51 12.97 -2.43
N ALA A 344 -9.44 12.03 -3.39
CA ALA A 344 -8.21 11.67 -4.08
C ALA A 344 -7.81 12.65 -5.20
N LEU A 345 -8.77 13.14 -5.98
CA LEU A 345 -8.53 13.82 -7.25
C LEU A 345 -9.11 15.25 -7.33
N GLY A 346 -9.93 15.63 -6.36
CA GLY A 346 -10.73 16.85 -6.40
C GLY A 346 -12.02 16.70 -7.23
N PRO A 347 -13.02 17.54 -6.95
CA PRO A 347 -14.36 17.42 -7.57
C PRO A 347 -14.37 17.60 -9.09
N ASP A 348 -13.50 18.45 -9.63
CA ASP A 348 -13.42 18.74 -11.07
C ASP A 348 -12.92 17.54 -11.89
N SER A 349 -12.34 16.53 -11.24
CA SER A 349 -11.81 15.32 -11.88
C SER A 349 -12.76 14.13 -11.84
N VAL A 350 -13.95 14.25 -11.22
CA VAL A 350 -14.89 13.15 -11.00
C VAL A 350 -16.16 13.36 -11.82
N TYR A 351 -16.52 12.38 -12.65
CA TYR A 351 -17.66 12.39 -13.55
C TYR A 351 -18.61 11.24 -13.18
N GLY A 352 -19.64 11.54 -12.40
CA GLY A 352 -20.68 10.60 -11.99
C GLY A 352 -21.74 10.42 -13.08
N VAL A 353 -22.09 9.17 -13.38
CA VAL A 353 -23.09 8.84 -14.40
C VAL A 353 -24.24 8.07 -13.79
N SER A 354 -25.44 8.67 -13.76
CA SER A 354 -26.67 7.94 -13.43
C SER A 354 -27.20 7.23 -14.66
N MET A 355 -27.47 5.93 -14.53
CA MET A 355 -27.89 5.05 -15.64
C MET A 355 -29.19 4.30 -15.29
N PRO A 356 -30.32 5.03 -15.14
CA PRO A 356 -31.57 4.42 -14.70
C PRO A 356 -32.13 3.45 -15.73
N SER A 357 -32.62 2.29 -15.26
CA SER A 357 -33.47 1.35 -15.98
C SER A 357 -34.94 1.56 -15.59
N VAL A 358 -35.85 0.71 -16.10
CA VAL A 358 -37.27 0.71 -15.71
C VAL A 358 -37.49 0.30 -14.25
N TYR A 359 -36.50 -0.37 -13.63
CA TYR A 359 -36.56 -0.85 -12.25
C TYR A 359 -35.87 0.11 -11.25
N SER A 360 -35.18 1.16 -11.74
CA SER A 360 -34.50 2.11 -10.86
C SER A 360 -35.51 2.98 -10.10
N SER A 361 -35.43 2.93 -8.77
CA SER A 361 -36.32 3.70 -7.89
C SER A 361 -36.10 5.21 -8.03
N GLU A 362 -37.12 6.00 -7.71
CA GLU A 362 -37.01 7.45 -7.67
C GLU A 362 -35.99 7.90 -6.59
N HIS A 363 -35.97 7.20 -5.46
CA HIS A 363 -35.03 7.45 -4.38
C HIS A 363 -33.58 7.27 -4.85
N SER A 364 -33.26 6.21 -5.58
CA SER A 364 -31.88 5.99 -6.08
C SER A 364 -31.42 7.09 -7.03
N ARG A 365 -32.33 7.64 -7.86
CA ARG A 365 -32.03 8.77 -8.75
C ARG A 365 -31.80 10.07 -7.96
N SER A 366 -32.63 10.34 -6.95
CA SER A 366 -32.50 11.54 -6.11
C SER A 366 -31.22 11.45 -5.24
N ASP A 367 -30.90 10.27 -4.68
CA ASP A 367 -29.73 10.07 -3.86
C ASP A 367 -28.42 10.25 -4.67
N ALA A 368 -28.40 9.78 -5.93
CA ALA A 368 -27.25 9.98 -6.82
C ALA A 368 -27.04 11.46 -7.16
N ALA A 369 -28.13 12.20 -7.39
CA ALA A 369 -28.06 13.64 -7.67
C ALA A 369 -27.64 14.44 -6.41
N ASP A 370 -28.19 14.12 -5.23
CA ASP A 370 -27.83 14.74 -3.95
C ASP A 370 -26.35 14.49 -3.61
N LEU A 371 -25.87 13.26 -3.81
CA LEU A 371 -24.45 12.90 -3.65
C LEU A 371 -23.55 13.79 -4.51
N ALA A 372 -23.85 13.90 -5.81
CA ALA A 372 -23.07 14.71 -6.72
C ALA A 372 -23.07 16.19 -6.34
N GLN A 373 -24.22 16.71 -5.91
CA GLN A 373 -24.35 18.09 -5.43
C GLN A 373 -23.50 18.35 -4.17
N ARG A 374 -23.54 17.44 -3.18
CA ARG A 374 -22.76 17.55 -1.93
C ARG A 374 -21.25 17.50 -2.20
N LEU A 375 -20.84 16.63 -3.12
CA LEU A 375 -19.43 16.47 -3.53
C LEU A 375 -18.95 17.58 -4.47
N GLY A 376 -19.86 18.32 -5.12
CA GLY A 376 -19.54 19.35 -6.10
C GLY A 376 -18.91 18.80 -7.39
N CYS A 377 -19.11 17.51 -7.71
CA CYS A 377 -18.54 16.86 -8.88
C CYS A 377 -19.46 16.90 -10.09
N HIS A 378 -18.93 16.56 -11.28
CA HIS A 378 -19.73 16.48 -12.51
C HIS A 378 -20.75 15.33 -12.42
N PHE A 379 -21.94 15.56 -12.98
CA PHE A 379 -23.01 14.57 -12.94
C PHE A 379 -23.86 14.63 -14.21
N GLU A 380 -24.11 13.48 -14.80
CA GLU A 380 -25.00 13.35 -15.97
C GLU A 380 -25.88 12.10 -15.86
N THR A 381 -26.97 12.09 -16.61
CA THR A 381 -27.93 10.98 -16.62
C THR A 381 -28.14 10.44 -18.01
N HIS A 382 -27.91 9.12 -18.18
CA HIS A 382 -28.13 8.38 -19.41
C HIS A 382 -29.05 7.19 -19.15
N ALA A 383 -30.34 7.30 -19.49
CA ALA A 383 -31.27 6.20 -19.32
C ALA A 383 -30.90 5.02 -20.22
N VAL A 384 -30.89 3.81 -19.66
CA VAL A 384 -30.48 2.58 -20.39
C VAL A 384 -31.69 1.75 -20.84
N ALA A 385 -32.92 2.14 -20.49
CA ALA A 385 -34.14 1.37 -20.70
C ALA A 385 -34.35 0.92 -22.18
N ASP A 386 -34.25 1.84 -23.14
CA ASP A 386 -34.44 1.53 -24.57
C ASP A 386 -33.33 0.62 -25.13
N MET A 387 -32.11 0.79 -24.67
CA MET A 387 -30.99 -0.07 -25.06
C MET A 387 -31.21 -1.50 -24.54
N VAL A 388 -31.55 -1.64 -23.28
CA VAL A 388 -31.86 -2.95 -22.65
C VAL A 388 -33.05 -3.61 -23.34
N ASP A 389 -34.15 -2.91 -23.56
CA ASP A 389 -35.35 -3.43 -24.24
C ASP A 389 -35.03 -3.95 -25.66
N THR A 390 -34.12 -3.30 -26.35
CA THR A 390 -33.68 -3.75 -27.68
C THR A 390 -32.98 -5.13 -27.59
N TYR A 391 -32.07 -5.34 -26.65
CA TYR A 391 -31.43 -6.64 -26.45
C TYR A 391 -32.42 -7.72 -25.99
N VAL A 392 -33.29 -7.38 -25.00
CA VAL A 392 -34.27 -8.32 -24.46
C VAL A 392 -35.20 -8.83 -25.56
N ARG A 393 -35.71 -7.94 -26.39
CA ARG A 393 -36.61 -8.33 -27.51
C ARG A 393 -35.89 -9.12 -28.62
N GLN A 394 -34.69 -8.68 -29.02
CA GLN A 394 -33.97 -9.35 -30.13
C GLN A 394 -33.48 -10.73 -29.77
N LEU A 395 -33.10 -10.94 -28.51
CA LEU A 395 -32.50 -12.20 -28.02
C LEU A 395 -33.48 -13.03 -27.18
N GLU A 396 -34.75 -12.55 -27.01
CA GLU A 396 -35.80 -13.19 -26.21
C GLU A 396 -35.31 -13.54 -24.78
N LEU A 397 -34.56 -12.62 -24.14
CA LEU A 397 -33.96 -12.82 -22.83
C LEU A 397 -35.01 -12.86 -21.73
N THR A 398 -34.78 -13.73 -20.71
CA THR A 398 -35.61 -13.84 -19.51
C THR A 398 -34.78 -14.11 -18.27
N GLY A 399 -35.29 -13.74 -17.07
CA GLY A 399 -34.68 -14.04 -15.78
C GLY A 399 -33.24 -13.49 -15.66
N LEU A 400 -32.30 -14.30 -15.20
CA LEU A 400 -30.91 -13.88 -14.97
C LEU A 400 -30.21 -13.29 -16.22
N ALA A 401 -30.59 -13.75 -17.43
CA ALA A 401 -30.03 -13.21 -18.66
C ALA A 401 -30.49 -11.76 -18.91
N GLU A 402 -31.77 -11.45 -18.61
CA GLU A 402 -32.32 -10.11 -18.65
C GLU A 402 -31.74 -9.20 -17.57
N GLU A 403 -31.57 -9.69 -16.33
CA GLU A 403 -30.89 -8.95 -15.27
C GLU A 403 -29.45 -8.58 -15.68
N ASN A 404 -28.67 -9.56 -16.13
CA ASN A 404 -27.27 -9.37 -16.49
C ASN A 404 -27.06 -8.45 -17.71
N VAL A 405 -27.98 -8.42 -18.69
CA VAL A 405 -27.83 -7.52 -19.83
C VAL A 405 -27.95 -6.06 -19.42
N GLN A 406 -28.76 -5.74 -18.40
CA GLN A 406 -28.84 -4.36 -17.87
C GLN A 406 -27.50 -3.88 -17.33
N ALA A 407 -26.83 -4.71 -16.51
CA ALA A 407 -25.50 -4.40 -15.99
C ALA A 407 -24.47 -4.23 -17.12
N ARG A 408 -24.51 -5.11 -18.15
CA ARG A 408 -23.58 -5.01 -19.30
C ARG A 408 -23.83 -3.79 -20.17
N VAL A 409 -25.06 -3.38 -20.37
CA VAL A 409 -25.38 -2.14 -21.12
C VAL A 409 -24.84 -0.92 -20.37
N ARG A 410 -24.92 -0.87 -19.04
CA ARG A 410 -24.27 0.17 -18.23
C ARG A 410 -22.75 0.15 -18.40
N GLY A 411 -22.14 -1.03 -18.39
CA GLY A 411 -20.72 -1.17 -18.66
C GLY A 411 -20.30 -0.67 -20.03
N VAL A 412 -21.05 -1.01 -21.07
CA VAL A 412 -20.80 -0.51 -22.45
C VAL A 412 -20.89 1.02 -22.50
N LEU A 413 -21.89 1.61 -21.85
CA LEU A 413 -22.06 3.07 -21.80
C LEU A 413 -20.86 3.74 -21.13
N LEU A 414 -20.44 3.27 -19.95
CA LEU A 414 -19.28 3.81 -19.23
C LEU A 414 -18.01 3.73 -20.09
N MET A 415 -17.77 2.60 -20.76
CA MET A 415 -16.61 2.44 -21.63
C MET A 415 -16.68 3.32 -22.89
N ALA A 416 -17.87 3.59 -23.40
CA ALA A 416 -18.05 4.53 -24.51
C ALA A 416 -17.70 5.97 -24.08
N LEU A 417 -18.17 6.41 -22.91
CA LEU A 417 -17.82 7.71 -22.33
C LEU A 417 -16.31 7.80 -22.03
N SER A 418 -15.72 6.74 -21.50
CA SER A 418 -14.26 6.63 -21.29
C SER A 418 -13.48 6.90 -22.59
N ASN A 419 -13.83 6.21 -23.66
CA ASN A 419 -13.19 6.39 -24.97
C ASN A 419 -13.42 7.77 -25.56
N GLN A 420 -14.60 8.35 -25.35
CA GLN A 420 -14.99 9.66 -25.88
C GLN A 420 -14.25 10.81 -25.18
N HIS A 421 -14.06 10.70 -23.86
CA HIS A 421 -13.58 11.80 -23.02
C HIS A 421 -12.22 11.54 -22.36
N GLY A 422 -11.70 10.32 -22.43
CA GLY A 422 -10.42 9.95 -21.82
C GLY A 422 -10.51 9.71 -20.30
N HIS A 423 -11.70 9.47 -19.75
CA HIS A 423 -11.88 9.15 -18.34
C HIS A 423 -11.47 7.73 -18.03
N LEU A 424 -10.80 7.51 -16.89
CA LEU A 424 -10.57 6.19 -16.35
C LEU A 424 -11.85 5.69 -15.67
N VAL A 425 -12.32 4.49 -16.01
CA VAL A 425 -13.54 3.91 -15.43
C VAL A 425 -13.22 3.24 -14.09
N LEU A 426 -14.02 3.53 -13.05
CA LEU A 426 -13.94 2.86 -11.77
C LEU A 426 -15.04 1.80 -11.63
N ALA A 427 -14.68 0.63 -11.10
CA ALA A 427 -15.64 -0.38 -10.65
C ALA A 427 -15.89 -0.19 -9.14
N THR A 428 -17.15 -0.28 -8.72
CA THR A 428 -17.56 0.07 -7.34
C THR A 428 -17.85 -1.14 -6.45
N GLY A 429 -17.54 -2.37 -6.90
CA GLY A 429 -17.77 -3.58 -6.12
C GLY A 429 -16.79 -3.70 -4.95
N ASN A 430 -17.25 -4.27 -3.85
CA ASN A 430 -16.53 -4.47 -2.60
C ASN A 430 -16.02 -5.91 -2.44
N LYS A 431 -15.21 -6.18 -1.39
CA LYS A 431 -14.59 -7.49 -1.12
C LYS A 431 -15.62 -8.59 -0.94
N THR A 432 -16.72 -8.32 -0.24
CA THR A 432 -17.77 -9.30 0.07
C THR A 432 -18.49 -9.77 -1.19
N GLU A 433 -18.93 -8.82 -2.04
CA GLU A 433 -19.53 -9.11 -3.33
C GLU A 433 -18.60 -9.89 -4.24
N LEU A 434 -17.32 -9.48 -4.29
CA LEU A 434 -16.28 -10.14 -5.07
C LEU A 434 -16.01 -11.58 -4.56
N ALA A 435 -16.02 -11.77 -3.24
CA ALA A 435 -15.82 -13.08 -2.62
C ALA A 435 -16.88 -14.09 -3.08
N VAL A 436 -18.15 -13.74 -2.93
CA VAL A 436 -19.27 -14.64 -3.24
C VAL A 436 -19.67 -14.62 -4.72
N GLY A 437 -19.04 -13.74 -5.53
CA GLY A 437 -19.35 -13.61 -6.96
C GLY A 437 -20.65 -12.90 -7.25
N TYR A 438 -21.12 -12.06 -6.35
CA TYR A 438 -22.31 -11.22 -6.52
C TYR A 438 -21.98 -10.01 -7.41
N SER A 439 -21.63 -10.30 -8.64
CA SER A 439 -21.26 -9.33 -9.68
C SER A 439 -21.50 -9.90 -11.07
N THR A 440 -21.73 -9.02 -12.04
CA THR A 440 -21.89 -9.36 -13.44
C THR A 440 -20.60 -9.04 -14.21
N ILE A 441 -19.96 -10.09 -14.76
CA ILE A 441 -18.78 -9.92 -15.60
C ILE A 441 -19.12 -9.04 -16.80
N TYR A 442 -18.24 -8.06 -17.10
CA TYR A 442 -18.43 -7.07 -18.17
C TYR A 442 -19.64 -6.15 -17.95
N GLY A 443 -20.19 -6.12 -16.73
CA GLY A 443 -21.25 -5.22 -16.30
C GLY A 443 -20.74 -4.29 -15.19
N ASP A 444 -21.19 -4.49 -13.97
CA ASP A 444 -20.74 -3.77 -12.77
C ASP A 444 -19.27 -4.04 -12.39
N ALA A 445 -18.71 -5.15 -12.88
CA ALA A 445 -17.28 -5.46 -12.75
C ALA A 445 -16.40 -4.75 -13.80
N VAL A 446 -16.96 -3.91 -14.69
CA VAL A 446 -16.16 -3.20 -15.71
C VAL A 446 -15.46 -2.00 -15.12
N GLY A 447 -14.19 -1.84 -15.46
CA GLY A 447 -13.39 -0.69 -15.04
C GLY A 447 -11.90 -0.94 -15.20
N ALA A 448 -11.10 0.09 -14.97
CA ALA A 448 -9.65 0.03 -14.94
C ALA A 448 -9.11 -0.10 -13.50
N PHE A 449 -9.90 0.34 -12.51
CA PHE A 449 -9.55 0.26 -11.10
C PHE A 449 -10.80 0.11 -10.22
N ALA A 450 -10.68 -0.61 -9.11
CA ALA A 450 -11.76 -0.85 -8.15
C ALA A 450 -11.34 -0.38 -6.75
N PRO A 451 -11.65 0.87 -6.37
CA PRO A 451 -11.11 1.49 -5.15
C PRO A 451 -11.40 0.70 -3.86
N ILE A 452 -12.60 0.12 -3.74
CA ILE A 452 -13.04 -0.63 -2.55
C ILE A 452 -13.04 -2.15 -2.73
N LYS A 453 -12.31 -2.67 -3.72
CA LYS A 453 -12.20 -4.10 -4.05
C LYS A 453 -11.87 -4.99 -2.85
N ASP A 454 -11.05 -4.50 -1.93
CA ASP A 454 -10.57 -5.22 -0.76
C ASP A 454 -11.23 -4.75 0.56
N VAL A 455 -12.32 -3.97 0.47
CA VAL A 455 -13.08 -3.48 1.62
C VAL A 455 -14.29 -4.38 1.86
N PRO A 456 -14.42 -5.08 3.01
CA PRO A 456 -15.62 -5.81 3.37
C PRO A 456 -16.86 -4.90 3.44
N LYS A 457 -18.03 -5.43 3.12
CA LYS A 457 -19.28 -4.65 3.08
C LYS A 457 -19.60 -3.94 4.39
N SER A 458 -19.40 -4.61 5.52
CA SER A 458 -19.59 -4.01 6.85
C SER A 458 -18.66 -2.82 7.09
N LEU A 459 -17.43 -2.87 6.58
CA LEU A 459 -16.47 -1.76 6.66
C LEU A 459 -16.86 -0.61 5.72
N VAL A 460 -17.50 -0.86 4.58
CA VAL A 460 -18.00 0.21 3.69
C VAL A 460 -18.96 1.14 4.45
N TRP A 461 -19.88 0.59 5.25
CA TRP A 461 -20.78 1.40 6.08
C TRP A 461 -20.06 2.18 7.17
N LYS A 462 -19.06 1.57 7.82
CA LYS A 462 -18.25 2.25 8.85
C LYS A 462 -17.50 3.44 8.23
N LEU A 463 -16.88 3.24 7.07
CA LEU A 463 -16.16 4.29 6.35
C LEU A 463 -17.08 5.43 5.91
N ALA A 464 -18.29 5.12 5.43
CA ALA A 464 -19.26 6.13 5.04
C ALA A 464 -19.66 7.03 6.22
N ARG A 465 -19.97 6.43 7.38
CA ARG A 465 -20.32 7.18 8.60
C ARG A 465 -19.12 7.99 9.10
N TRP A 466 -17.95 7.36 9.20
CA TRP A 466 -16.73 8.04 9.60
C TRP A 466 -16.42 9.25 8.71
N ARG A 467 -16.56 9.11 7.37
CA ARG A 467 -16.25 10.21 6.44
C ARG A 467 -17.23 11.39 6.61
N ASN A 468 -18.50 11.09 6.87
CA ASN A 468 -19.51 12.11 7.17
C ASN A 468 -19.17 12.82 8.50
N GLU A 469 -18.92 12.08 9.58
CA GLU A 469 -18.50 12.65 10.88
C GLU A 469 -17.23 13.49 10.76
N ALA A 470 -16.24 13.03 9.97
CA ALA A 470 -15.02 13.77 9.73
C ALA A 470 -15.26 15.11 9.00
N ALA A 471 -16.22 15.15 8.07
CA ALA A 471 -16.65 16.39 7.41
C ALA A 471 -17.34 17.34 8.40
N GLU A 472 -18.28 16.83 9.19
CA GLU A 472 -18.99 17.63 10.21
C GLU A 472 -18.04 18.24 11.24
N LYS A 473 -17.05 17.50 11.71
CA LYS A 473 -16.00 17.99 12.63
C LYS A 473 -15.18 19.15 12.05
N ARG A 474 -15.08 19.23 10.70
CA ARG A 474 -14.44 20.34 9.99
C ARG A 474 -15.41 21.47 9.61
N GLY A 475 -16.71 21.32 9.94
CA GLY A 475 -17.76 22.27 9.55
C GLY A 475 -18.13 22.20 8.07
N GLU A 476 -17.84 21.08 7.40
CA GLU A 476 -18.17 20.79 6.01
C GLU A 476 -19.51 20.04 5.90
N VAL A 477 -20.10 20.07 4.72
CA VAL A 477 -21.30 19.27 4.44
C VAL A 477 -20.93 17.78 4.40
N ALA A 478 -21.69 16.93 5.10
CA ALA A 478 -21.53 15.49 5.03
C ALA A 478 -21.67 15.01 3.57
N PRO A 479 -20.66 14.40 2.96
CA PRO A 479 -20.66 14.12 1.52
C PRO A 479 -21.63 13.02 1.11
N ILE A 480 -21.85 12.01 1.96
CA ILE A 480 -22.66 10.83 1.63
C ILE A 480 -24.08 11.03 2.18
N PRO A 481 -25.12 10.99 1.32
CA PRO A 481 -26.51 11.12 1.77
C PRO A 481 -26.87 10.03 2.78
N GLU A 482 -27.59 10.39 3.85
CA GLU A 482 -28.01 9.44 4.90
C GLU A 482 -28.84 8.29 4.33
N ASN A 483 -29.69 8.57 3.34
CA ASN A 483 -30.50 7.55 2.69
C ASN A 483 -29.66 6.50 1.96
N SER A 484 -28.50 6.88 1.39
CA SER A 484 -27.55 5.92 0.78
C SER A 484 -26.91 5.00 1.83
N ILE A 485 -26.75 5.47 3.08
CA ILE A 485 -26.19 4.69 4.19
C ILE A 485 -27.22 3.75 4.81
N SER A 486 -28.46 4.21 4.96
CA SER A 486 -29.49 3.53 5.75
C SER A 486 -30.40 2.59 4.96
N LYS A 487 -30.53 2.80 3.64
CA LYS A 487 -31.37 1.92 2.82
C LYS A 487 -30.77 0.53 2.63
N PRO A 488 -31.61 -0.53 2.56
CA PRO A 488 -31.14 -1.86 2.22
C PRO A 488 -30.41 -1.90 0.87
N PRO A 489 -29.28 -2.60 0.77
CA PRO A 489 -28.56 -2.73 -0.50
C PRO A 489 -29.35 -3.55 -1.51
N SER A 490 -29.32 -3.12 -2.77
CA SER A 490 -30.00 -3.75 -3.88
C SER A 490 -29.34 -3.43 -5.21
N ALA A 491 -29.26 -4.41 -6.09
CA ALA A 491 -28.79 -4.22 -7.46
C ALA A 491 -29.85 -3.56 -8.38
N GLU A 492 -31.12 -3.46 -7.96
CA GLU A 492 -32.26 -2.87 -8.71
C GLU A 492 -32.38 -3.39 -10.16
N LEU A 493 -32.19 -4.68 -10.37
CA LEU A 493 -32.30 -5.35 -11.68
C LEU A 493 -33.69 -6.00 -11.92
N ARG A 494 -34.48 -6.11 -10.86
CA ARG A 494 -35.87 -6.62 -10.85
C ARG A 494 -36.71 -5.90 -9.78
N PRO A 495 -38.05 -6.00 -9.83
CA PRO A 495 -38.90 -5.38 -8.81
C PRO A 495 -38.62 -5.89 -7.40
N ASP A 496 -38.61 -4.99 -6.41
CA ASP A 496 -38.49 -5.26 -4.97
C ASP A 496 -37.27 -6.13 -4.59
N GLN A 497 -36.20 -6.09 -5.38
CA GLN A 497 -34.98 -6.84 -5.15
C GLN A 497 -34.22 -6.30 -3.93
N THR A 498 -33.73 -7.23 -3.08
CA THR A 498 -32.73 -6.98 -2.04
C THR A 498 -31.59 -7.97 -2.14
N ASP A 499 -30.41 -7.61 -1.65
CA ASP A 499 -29.25 -8.53 -1.67
C ASP A 499 -29.51 -9.76 -0.79
N GLN A 500 -30.27 -9.61 0.31
CA GLN A 500 -30.66 -10.70 1.23
C GLN A 500 -31.55 -11.76 0.56
N ASP A 501 -32.16 -11.49 -0.59
CA ASP A 501 -32.85 -12.54 -1.37
C ASP A 501 -31.87 -13.67 -1.79
N SER A 502 -30.59 -13.35 -1.90
CA SER A 502 -29.55 -14.25 -2.41
C SER A 502 -28.39 -14.46 -1.44
N LEU A 503 -28.12 -13.51 -0.54
CA LEU A 503 -26.97 -13.51 0.36
C LEU A 503 -27.43 -13.61 1.84
N PRO A 504 -26.58 -14.17 2.71
CA PRO A 504 -26.74 -14.02 4.16
C PRO A 504 -26.60 -12.55 4.58
N GLU A 505 -26.97 -12.23 5.83
CA GLU A 505 -26.70 -10.94 6.43
C GLU A 505 -25.20 -10.62 6.37
N TYR A 506 -24.85 -9.41 5.97
CA TYR A 506 -23.47 -9.01 5.70
C TYR A 506 -22.56 -9.12 6.92
N ASP A 507 -23.06 -8.81 8.12
CA ASP A 507 -22.29 -8.91 9.37
C ASP A 507 -21.83 -10.35 9.64
N VAL A 508 -22.65 -11.34 9.32
CA VAL A 508 -22.29 -12.76 9.46
C VAL A 508 -21.42 -13.20 8.29
N LEU A 509 -21.79 -12.79 7.08
CA LEU A 509 -21.08 -13.16 5.85
C LEU A 509 -19.61 -12.69 5.90
N ASP A 510 -19.36 -11.43 6.29
CA ASP A 510 -18.00 -10.89 6.35
C ASP A 510 -17.12 -11.64 7.37
N VAL A 511 -17.64 -12.05 8.50
CA VAL A 511 -16.87 -12.81 9.50
C VAL A 511 -16.52 -14.23 8.99
N VAL A 512 -17.45 -14.90 8.30
CA VAL A 512 -17.18 -16.21 7.67
C VAL A 512 -16.14 -16.06 6.57
N LEU A 513 -16.23 -15.00 5.74
CA LEU A 513 -15.28 -14.70 4.69
C LEU A 513 -13.89 -14.37 5.23
N ASP A 514 -13.80 -13.60 6.31
CA ASP A 514 -12.53 -13.31 6.99
C ASP A 514 -11.84 -14.60 7.43
N GLY A 515 -12.56 -15.47 8.12
CA GLY A 515 -12.04 -16.77 8.53
C GLY A 515 -11.58 -17.64 7.36
N TYR A 516 -12.38 -17.74 6.29
CA TYR A 516 -12.07 -18.59 5.14
C TYR A 516 -10.98 -18.02 4.23
N VAL A 517 -11.00 -16.70 3.96
CA VAL A 517 -10.10 -16.05 2.98
C VAL A 517 -8.79 -15.63 3.64
N GLU A 518 -8.86 -14.90 4.75
CA GLU A 518 -7.68 -14.37 5.42
C GLU A 518 -7.06 -15.38 6.40
N GLY A 519 -7.92 -16.11 7.14
CA GLY A 519 -7.49 -17.09 8.13
C GLY A 519 -7.20 -18.49 7.60
N ASP A 520 -7.43 -18.77 6.30
CA ASP A 520 -7.31 -20.11 5.68
C ASP A 520 -8.06 -21.22 6.45
N LYS A 521 -9.15 -20.87 7.16
CA LYS A 521 -9.97 -21.83 7.93
C LYS A 521 -10.81 -22.68 7.00
N GLY A 522 -10.81 -24.00 7.21
CA GLY A 522 -11.68 -24.91 6.51
C GLY A 522 -13.10 -24.94 7.08
N TYR A 523 -13.98 -25.73 6.45
CA TYR A 523 -15.37 -25.94 6.90
C TYR A 523 -15.48 -26.33 8.38
N GLN A 524 -14.68 -27.31 8.80
CA GLN A 524 -14.73 -27.80 10.20
C GLN A 524 -14.29 -26.76 11.22
N ASP A 525 -13.31 -25.93 10.88
CA ASP A 525 -12.82 -24.88 11.75
C ASP A 525 -13.91 -23.82 11.98
N LEU A 526 -14.57 -23.38 10.89
CA LEU A 526 -15.65 -22.38 10.96
C LEU A 526 -16.88 -22.91 11.72
N VAL A 527 -17.27 -24.17 11.52
CA VAL A 527 -18.36 -24.76 12.32
C VAL A 527 -17.97 -24.88 13.78
N SER A 528 -16.70 -25.20 14.09
CA SER A 528 -16.19 -25.25 15.48
C SER A 528 -16.14 -23.87 16.13
N ASP A 529 -15.97 -22.81 15.35
CA ASP A 529 -16.06 -21.41 15.80
C ASP A 529 -17.52 -20.99 16.14
N GLY A 530 -18.50 -21.85 15.85
CA GLY A 530 -19.91 -21.66 16.21
C GLY A 530 -20.81 -21.18 15.08
N PHE A 531 -20.33 -21.15 13.83
CA PHE A 531 -21.18 -20.80 12.68
C PHE A 531 -22.07 -21.97 12.27
N ASP A 532 -23.25 -21.63 11.74
CA ASP A 532 -24.20 -22.63 11.24
C ASP A 532 -23.61 -23.42 10.07
N ALA A 533 -23.70 -24.74 10.13
CA ALA A 533 -23.07 -25.65 9.17
C ALA A 533 -23.58 -25.47 7.73
N GLU A 534 -24.90 -25.26 7.51
CA GLU A 534 -25.47 -25.06 6.19
C GLU A 534 -25.08 -23.69 5.60
N LEU A 535 -25.01 -22.67 6.45
CA LEU A 535 -24.54 -21.35 6.09
C LEU A 535 -23.08 -21.41 5.63
N VAL A 536 -22.19 -22.01 6.41
CA VAL A 536 -20.76 -22.15 6.07
C VAL A 536 -20.61 -22.88 4.73
N GLU A 537 -21.25 -24.04 4.56
CA GLU A 537 -21.18 -24.79 3.30
C GLU A 537 -21.63 -23.95 2.11
N ARG A 538 -22.75 -23.23 2.24
CA ARG A 538 -23.28 -22.35 1.19
C ARG A 538 -22.28 -21.25 0.83
N VAL A 539 -21.71 -20.55 1.81
CA VAL A 539 -20.76 -19.45 1.60
C VAL A 539 -19.48 -19.95 0.92
N LEU A 540 -18.88 -21.03 1.44
CA LEU A 540 -17.66 -21.59 0.87
C LEU A 540 -17.87 -22.03 -0.60
N ARG A 541 -18.99 -22.66 -0.92
CA ARG A 541 -19.35 -23.01 -2.30
C ARG A 541 -19.49 -21.79 -3.22
N MET A 542 -20.06 -20.68 -2.71
CA MET A 542 -20.17 -19.44 -3.49
C MET A 542 -18.78 -18.87 -3.78
N VAL A 543 -17.91 -18.82 -2.77
CA VAL A 543 -16.54 -18.30 -2.90
C VAL A 543 -15.73 -19.12 -3.91
N ASP A 544 -15.76 -20.44 -3.83
CA ASP A 544 -14.99 -21.31 -4.73
C ASP A 544 -15.48 -21.21 -6.18
N LYS A 545 -16.79 -21.17 -6.40
CA LYS A 545 -17.37 -21.00 -7.73
C LYS A 545 -17.09 -19.64 -8.37
N ALA A 546 -16.80 -18.62 -7.59
CA ALA A 546 -16.60 -17.26 -8.08
C ALA A 546 -15.16 -16.96 -8.55
N GLU A 547 -14.21 -17.91 -8.42
CA GLU A 547 -12.80 -17.66 -8.76
C GLU A 547 -12.60 -17.15 -10.18
N PHE A 548 -13.33 -17.69 -11.16
CA PHE A 548 -13.23 -17.26 -12.56
C PHE A 548 -13.70 -15.80 -12.78
N LYS A 549 -14.64 -15.30 -11.95
CA LYS A 549 -15.07 -13.90 -11.98
C LYS A 549 -13.98 -12.99 -11.43
N ARG A 550 -13.40 -13.35 -10.27
CA ARG A 550 -12.33 -12.58 -9.63
C ARG A 550 -11.11 -12.39 -10.52
N ARG A 551 -10.76 -13.39 -11.35
CA ARG A 551 -9.63 -13.30 -12.30
C ARG A 551 -9.84 -12.30 -13.43
N GLN A 552 -11.06 -11.79 -13.61
CA GLN A 552 -11.43 -10.83 -14.63
C GLN A 552 -11.82 -9.48 -14.03
N TYR A 553 -11.62 -9.31 -12.72
CA TYR A 553 -11.92 -8.07 -12.02
C TYR A 553 -10.73 -7.12 -12.12
N PRO A 554 -10.95 -5.78 -12.21
CA PRO A 554 -9.85 -4.82 -12.26
C PRO A 554 -9.00 -4.85 -10.98
N PRO A 555 -7.73 -4.37 -11.02
CA PRO A 555 -6.93 -4.15 -9.84
C PRO A 555 -7.63 -3.17 -8.89
N GLY A 556 -7.24 -3.16 -7.64
CA GLY A 556 -7.79 -2.26 -6.64
C GLY A 556 -6.95 -2.24 -5.38
N THR A 557 -7.12 -1.22 -4.55
CA THR A 557 -6.31 -1.00 -3.35
C THR A 557 -6.39 -2.18 -2.37
N LYS A 558 -5.25 -2.78 -2.06
CA LYS A 558 -5.12 -3.81 -1.02
C LYS A 558 -5.03 -3.14 0.35
N ILE A 559 -5.88 -3.58 1.28
CA ILE A 559 -5.88 -3.12 2.68
C ILE A 559 -5.84 -4.27 3.69
N SER A 560 -6.13 -5.49 3.28
CA SER A 560 -6.21 -6.67 4.14
C SER A 560 -4.95 -7.52 4.06
N PHE A 561 -4.75 -8.42 5.00
CA PHE A 561 -3.64 -9.37 4.99
C PHE A 561 -3.67 -10.24 3.72
N LYS A 562 -4.86 -10.71 3.31
CA LYS A 562 -5.03 -11.52 2.10
C LYS A 562 -6.14 -10.95 1.21
N ALA A 563 -5.74 -10.26 0.13
CA ALA A 563 -6.62 -9.74 -0.89
C ALA A 563 -6.86 -10.72 -2.03
N PHE A 564 -7.99 -10.58 -2.72
CA PHE A 564 -8.24 -11.31 -3.97
C PHE A 564 -7.38 -10.74 -5.11
N GLY A 565 -6.60 -11.61 -5.75
CA GLY A 565 -5.69 -11.26 -6.83
C GLY A 565 -4.32 -11.86 -6.59
N ARG A 566 -3.36 -11.08 -6.06
CA ARG A 566 -1.98 -11.55 -5.83
C ARG A 566 -1.85 -12.55 -4.70
N ASP A 567 -2.57 -12.35 -3.60
CA ASP A 567 -2.36 -13.11 -2.36
C ASP A 567 -3.08 -14.46 -2.38
N ARG A 568 -4.36 -14.49 -2.77
CA ARG A 568 -5.12 -15.72 -2.88
C ARG A 568 -5.00 -16.31 -4.29
N ARG A 569 -4.35 -17.47 -4.40
CA ARG A 569 -3.96 -18.08 -5.68
C ARG A 569 -4.58 -19.45 -5.88
N LEU A 570 -5.91 -19.59 -5.77
CA LEU A 570 -6.58 -20.85 -6.07
C LEU A 570 -6.65 -21.12 -7.59
N PRO A 571 -6.51 -22.37 -8.04
CA PRO A 571 -6.72 -22.72 -9.45
C PRO A 571 -8.16 -22.47 -9.86
N ILE A 572 -8.40 -21.86 -11.03
CA ILE A 572 -9.74 -21.67 -11.58
C ILE A 572 -10.37 -23.05 -11.91
N THR A 573 -9.60 -23.91 -12.55
CA THR A 573 -10.04 -25.27 -12.90
C THR A 573 -9.82 -26.22 -11.73
N ASN A 574 -10.57 -26.00 -10.66
CA ASN A 574 -10.50 -26.73 -9.41
C ASN A 574 -11.79 -27.52 -9.17
N ARG A 575 -11.68 -28.74 -8.65
CA ARG A 575 -12.81 -29.58 -8.24
C ARG A 575 -12.79 -29.93 -6.75
N TRP A 576 -11.83 -29.41 -6.03
CA TRP A 576 -11.81 -29.51 -4.59
C TRP A 576 -12.88 -28.61 -3.99
N HIS A 577 -13.64 -29.12 -3.05
CA HIS A 577 -14.62 -28.37 -2.27
C HIS A 577 -14.46 -28.74 -0.81
N GLU A 578 -14.48 -27.74 0.05
CA GLU A 578 -14.63 -27.91 1.49
C GLU A 578 -16.06 -28.35 1.78
N ILE A 579 -16.35 -29.66 1.67
CA ILE A 579 -17.68 -30.22 1.89
C ILE A 579 -17.70 -30.88 3.26
N ALA A 580 -18.82 -30.78 3.96
CA ALA A 580 -19.07 -31.57 5.17
C ALA A 580 -18.90 -33.07 4.85
N PRO A 581 -18.19 -33.85 5.67
CA PRO A 581 -17.98 -35.27 5.46
C PRO A 581 -19.29 -36.06 5.42
#